data_f56db6e989f75600778a29773c0e07a4
#
_entry.id   f56db6e989f75600778a29773c0e07a4
#
_cell.length_a   1.000
_cell.length_b   1.000
_cell.length_c   1.000
_cell.angle_alpha   90.00
_cell.angle_beta   90.00
_cell.angle_gamma   90.00
#
_symmetry.space_group_name_H-M   'P 1'
#
loop_
_entity.id
_entity.type
_entity.pdbx_description
1 polymer ?
#
loop_
_entity_poly.entity_id
_entity_poly.type
_entity_poly.pdbx_seq_one_letter_code
_entity_poly.pdbx_strand_id
1 'polypeptide(L)'
;MLRRLSLGLLASAISLPSLPAIAQEDRSVNFPYLYFTGAAGANNPTTRTNTGEAGTFEEYTNPGASAELGLGVDFDGLRIEATYALDASQLSGYTNVRGIDFDYISGGEVRKQSAFLSGYWDLFRRKSWTPYLGAGIGYSNLDVRNFSDPGLSYEAFNRSLWGYQFKAGMSVDVSARSKFFAEGIYRATSRFNTNDGFDDWNNASWSSWGGQLGIRLAL
;
A
#
# COMPACT_ATOMS: atom_id res chain seq x y z
N MET A 1 -30.92 -10.38 -21.46
CA MET A 1 -31.27 -8.95 -21.32
C MET A 1 -30.11 -8.23 -20.65
N LEU A 2 -29.24 -7.61 -21.43
CA LEU A 2 -28.07 -6.88 -20.92
C LEU A 2 -28.51 -5.51 -20.38
N ARG A 3 -28.35 -5.26 -19.09
CA ARG A 3 -28.37 -3.91 -18.54
C ARG A 3 -26.94 -3.40 -18.42
N ARG A 4 -26.55 -2.52 -19.34
CA ARG A 4 -25.34 -1.71 -19.23
C ARG A 4 -25.59 -0.63 -18.17
N LEU A 5 -24.90 -0.73 -17.03
CA LEU A 5 -24.77 0.36 -16.08
C LEU A 5 -23.58 1.24 -16.54
N SER A 6 -23.90 2.39 -17.08
CA SER A 6 -22.94 3.45 -17.35
C SER A 6 -22.58 4.15 -16.03
N LEU A 7 -21.38 3.90 -15.50
CA LEU A 7 -20.81 4.69 -14.41
C LEU A 7 -20.40 6.07 -14.98
N GLY A 8 -21.19 7.10 -14.68
CA GLY A 8 -20.85 8.48 -14.95
C GLY A 8 -19.77 8.93 -13.94
N LEU A 9 -18.55 9.17 -14.42
CA LEU A 9 -17.52 9.86 -13.64
C LEU A 9 -17.95 11.34 -13.47
N LEU A 10 -18.43 11.69 -12.28
CA LEU A 10 -18.55 13.07 -11.84
C LEU A 10 -17.16 13.56 -11.42
N ALA A 11 -16.46 14.20 -12.35
CA ALA A 11 -15.28 15.00 -12.05
C ALA A 11 -15.72 16.29 -11.36
N SER A 12 -15.83 16.30 -10.05
CA SER A 12 -15.97 17.51 -9.26
C SER A 12 -14.62 18.22 -9.28
N ALA A 13 -14.52 19.32 -10.01
CA ALA A 13 -13.39 20.23 -9.92
C ALA A 13 -13.38 20.83 -8.51
N ILE A 14 -12.53 20.28 -7.62
CA ILE A 14 -12.23 20.89 -6.34
C ILE A 14 -11.38 22.14 -6.65
N SER A 15 -11.99 23.31 -6.62
CA SER A 15 -11.26 24.57 -6.60
C SER A 15 -10.52 24.66 -5.26
N LEU A 16 -9.23 24.38 -5.27
CA LEU A 16 -8.37 24.62 -4.12
C LEU A 16 -8.35 26.13 -3.86
N PRO A 17 -8.70 26.58 -2.65
CA PRO A 17 -8.53 27.98 -2.28
C PRO A 17 -7.05 28.31 -2.43
N SER A 18 -6.75 29.46 -3.03
CA SER A 18 -5.39 29.99 -3.10
C SER A 18 -4.87 30.15 -1.67
N LEU A 19 -4.00 29.25 -1.26
CA LEU A 19 -3.31 29.37 0.03
C LEU A 19 -2.55 30.71 0.00
N PRO A 20 -2.68 31.55 1.04
CA PRO A 20 -1.89 32.78 1.14
C PRO A 20 -0.41 32.37 1.06
N ALA A 21 0.36 33.09 0.26
CA ALA A 21 1.81 32.96 0.23
C ALA A 21 2.33 33.27 1.64
N ILE A 22 2.53 32.21 2.43
CA ILE A 22 3.19 32.33 3.74
C ILE A 22 4.60 32.78 3.41
N ALA A 23 4.96 33.97 3.86
CA ALA A 23 6.29 34.52 3.70
C ALA A 23 7.31 33.46 4.12
N GLN A 24 8.08 32.99 3.17
CA GLN A 24 9.09 31.96 3.33
C GLN A 24 10.20 32.60 4.17
N GLU A 25 10.13 32.42 5.48
CA GLU A 25 11.22 32.76 6.36
C GLU A 25 12.38 31.81 5.97
N ASP A 26 13.46 32.41 5.49
CA ASP A 26 14.63 31.72 4.90
C ASP A 26 15.44 31.03 6.00
N ARG A 27 14.84 30.00 6.63
CA ARG A 27 15.51 29.06 7.51
C ARG A 27 15.95 27.88 6.70
N SER A 28 17.13 27.99 6.11
CA SER A 28 17.81 26.87 5.48
C SER A 28 17.96 25.72 6.50
N VAL A 29 17.25 24.63 6.29
CA VAL A 29 17.51 23.41 7.05
C VAL A 29 18.87 22.89 6.60
N ASN A 30 19.80 22.76 7.55
CA ASN A 30 21.13 22.23 7.25
C ASN A 30 21.04 20.72 6.97
N PHE A 31 21.61 20.27 5.88
CA PHE A 31 21.71 18.85 5.56
C PHE A 31 22.95 18.20 6.19
N PRO A 32 22.87 16.93 6.59
CA PRO A 32 21.67 16.08 6.63
C PRO A 32 20.76 16.44 7.81
N TYR A 33 19.44 16.21 7.65
CA TYR A 33 18.50 16.39 8.75
C TYR A 33 17.57 15.17 8.93
N LEU A 34 17.17 14.95 10.18
CA LEU A 34 16.18 13.95 10.54
C LEU A 34 14.77 14.47 10.27
N TYR A 35 13.88 13.57 9.90
CA TYR A 35 12.48 13.89 9.72
C TYR A 35 11.58 12.73 10.14
N PHE A 36 10.35 13.07 10.47
CA PHE A 36 9.24 12.15 10.69
C PHE A 36 8.28 12.21 9.52
N THR A 37 7.65 11.07 9.16
CA THR A 37 6.57 11.00 8.18
C THR A 37 5.35 10.31 8.75
N GLY A 38 4.17 10.78 8.32
CA GLY A 38 2.90 10.11 8.57
C GLY A 38 2.03 10.21 7.33
N ALA A 39 1.41 9.10 6.93
CA ALA A 39 0.55 9.03 5.76
C ALA A 39 -0.62 8.10 5.97
N ALA A 40 -1.70 8.37 5.22
CA ALA A 40 -2.87 7.52 5.15
C ALA A 40 -3.42 7.49 3.72
N GLY A 41 -4.08 6.40 3.36
CA GLY A 41 -4.59 6.22 2.02
C GLY A 41 -5.39 4.94 1.84
N ALA A 42 -5.47 4.50 0.60
CA ALA A 42 -6.13 3.27 0.22
C ALA A 42 -5.14 2.30 -0.42
N ASN A 43 -5.38 1.02 -0.23
CA ASN A 43 -4.71 -0.06 -0.93
C ASN A 43 -5.72 -0.88 -1.73
N ASN A 44 -5.26 -1.43 -2.83
CA ASN A 44 -6.01 -2.34 -3.69
C ASN A 44 -5.17 -3.61 -3.88
N PRO A 45 -5.41 -4.67 -3.10
CA PRO A 45 -4.72 -5.93 -3.30
C PRO A 45 -5.03 -6.49 -4.69
N THR A 46 -4.03 -7.08 -5.32
CA THR A 46 -4.23 -7.76 -6.60
C THR A 46 -4.82 -9.15 -6.37
N THR A 47 -5.55 -9.66 -7.33
CA THR A 47 -6.02 -11.06 -7.35
C THR A 47 -4.83 -11.99 -7.09
N ARG A 48 -5.01 -12.89 -6.15
CA ARG A 48 -4.00 -13.90 -5.80
C ARG A 48 -4.30 -15.19 -6.56
N THR A 49 -3.35 -15.60 -7.38
CA THR A 49 -3.43 -16.85 -8.11
C THR A 49 -2.57 -17.90 -7.41
N ASN A 50 -3.18 -18.99 -6.98
CA ASN A 50 -2.52 -20.14 -6.36
C ASN A 50 -2.62 -21.31 -7.33
N THR A 51 -1.53 -22.05 -7.49
CA THR A 51 -1.47 -23.22 -8.37
C THR A 51 -1.10 -24.45 -7.53
N GLY A 52 -1.96 -25.47 -7.57
CA GLY A 52 -1.76 -26.76 -6.93
C GLY A 52 -1.89 -27.90 -7.94
N GLU A 53 -1.83 -29.15 -7.44
CA GLU A 53 -2.00 -30.36 -8.31
C GLU A 53 -3.41 -30.42 -8.91
N ALA A 54 -4.42 -29.93 -8.17
CA ALA A 54 -5.83 -29.89 -8.62
C ALA A 54 -6.10 -28.80 -9.67
N GLY A 55 -5.21 -27.84 -9.90
CA GLY A 55 -5.38 -26.76 -10.86
C GLY A 55 -5.04 -25.38 -10.31
N THR A 56 -5.67 -24.36 -10.87
CA THR A 56 -5.47 -22.95 -10.50
C THR A 56 -6.70 -22.44 -9.74
N PHE A 57 -6.44 -21.75 -8.66
CA PHE A 57 -7.43 -21.10 -7.80
C PHE A 57 -7.10 -19.60 -7.71
N GLU A 58 -8.09 -18.75 -7.89
CA GLU A 58 -7.95 -17.30 -7.80
C GLU A 58 -8.73 -16.76 -6.62
N GLU A 59 -8.12 -15.89 -5.82
CA GLU A 59 -8.73 -15.29 -4.64
C GLU A 59 -8.79 -13.76 -4.80
N TYR A 60 -9.95 -13.20 -4.50
CA TYR A 60 -10.25 -11.78 -4.66
C TYR A 60 -10.29 -11.08 -3.30
N THR A 61 -9.78 -9.87 -3.27
CA THR A 61 -9.75 -9.04 -2.07
C THR A 61 -10.27 -7.66 -2.42
N ASN A 62 -11.15 -7.13 -1.61
CA ASN A 62 -11.67 -5.77 -1.77
C ASN A 62 -10.59 -4.72 -1.48
N PRO A 63 -10.68 -3.54 -2.11
CA PRO A 63 -9.88 -2.39 -1.71
C PRO A 63 -10.02 -2.09 -0.21
N GLY A 64 -8.95 -1.65 0.40
CA GLY A 64 -8.87 -1.39 1.82
C GLY A 64 -8.17 -0.09 2.19
N ALA A 65 -7.95 0.11 3.47
CA ALA A 65 -7.25 1.26 4.02
C ALA A 65 -5.75 0.97 4.22
N SER A 66 -4.93 2.01 4.10
CA SER A 66 -3.49 1.97 4.38
C SER A 66 -3.10 3.14 5.28
N ALA A 67 -2.19 2.90 6.22
CA ALA A 67 -1.56 3.93 7.04
C ALA A 67 -0.07 3.63 7.18
N GLU A 68 0.76 4.68 7.25
CA GLU A 68 2.20 4.53 7.37
C GLU A 68 2.78 5.61 8.28
N LEU A 69 3.74 5.22 9.11
CA LEU A 69 4.58 6.11 9.91
C LEU A 69 6.03 5.83 9.60
N GLY A 70 6.87 6.86 9.58
CA GLY A 70 8.29 6.69 9.27
C GLY A 70 9.19 7.70 9.93
N LEU A 71 10.46 7.32 10.03
CA LEU A 71 11.58 8.17 10.41
C LEU A 71 12.66 8.07 9.35
N GLY A 72 13.20 9.20 8.94
CA GLY A 72 14.19 9.23 7.88
C GLY A 72 15.26 10.30 8.06
N VAL A 73 16.26 10.21 7.20
CA VAL A 73 17.32 11.20 7.03
C VAL A 73 17.32 11.70 5.59
N ASP A 74 17.30 12.99 5.42
CA ASP A 74 17.45 13.66 4.12
C ASP A 74 18.89 14.15 3.95
N PHE A 75 19.57 13.68 2.88
CA PHE A 75 20.93 14.00 2.48
C PHE A 75 20.97 14.96 1.29
N ASP A 76 20.06 15.92 1.24
CA ASP A 76 19.95 16.85 0.13
C ASP A 76 19.48 16.18 -1.19
N GLY A 77 18.37 15.44 -1.14
CA GLY A 77 17.67 14.81 -2.27
C GLY A 77 17.88 13.32 -2.42
N LEU A 78 18.77 12.75 -1.65
CA LEU A 78 18.74 11.34 -1.34
C LEU A 78 18.21 11.18 0.07
N ARG A 79 17.23 10.32 0.26
CA ARG A 79 16.64 10.06 1.57
C ARG A 79 16.68 8.57 1.89
N ILE A 80 16.92 8.27 3.15
CA ILE A 80 16.79 6.92 3.70
C ILE A 80 15.71 6.98 4.78
N GLU A 81 14.75 6.07 4.75
CA GLU A 81 13.60 6.09 5.64
C GLU A 81 13.26 4.68 6.12
N ALA A 82 13.10 4.54 7.42
CA ALA A 82 12.51 3.35 8.02
C ALA A 82 11.02 3.62 8.25
N THR A 83 10.15 2.77 7.74
CA THR A 83 8.70 2.92 7.84
C THR A 83 8.03 1.70 8.44
N TYR A 84 6.92 1.95 9.13
CA TYR A 84 5.97 0.94 9.57
C TYR A 84 4.62 1.20 8.90
N ALA A 85 4.14 0.23 8.15
CA ALA A 85 2.91 0.31 7.37
C ALA A 85 1.87 -0.69 7.85
N LEU A 86 0.61 -0.25 7.86
CA LEU A 86 -0.58 -1.04 8.17
C LEU A 86 -1.49 -1.00 6.95
N ASP A 87 -1.80 -2.16 6.39
CA ASP A 87 -2.79 -2.33 5.34
C ASP A 87 -3.92 -3.23 5.89
N ALA A 88 -5.17 -2.82 5.69
CA ALA A 88 -6.35 -3.59 6.07
C ALA A 88 -7.30 -3.69 4.89
N SER A 89 -7.77 -4.89 4.58
CA SER A 89 -8.71 -5.21 3.51
C SER A 89 -9.57 -6.42 3.88
N GLN A 90 -10.48 -6.82 2.99
CA GLN A 90 -11.34 -7.98 3.20
C GLN A 90 -11.31 -8.89 1.97
N LEU A 91 -11.24 -10.19 2.20
CA LEU A 91 -11.49 -11.17 1.16
C LEU A 91 -12.92 -11.05 0.67
N SER A 92 -13.14 -11.08 -0.63
CA SER A 92 -14.48 -10.98 -1.22
C SER A 92 -14.98 -12.29 -1.77
N GLY A 93 -14.12 -13.13 -2.33
CA GLY A 93 -14.52 -14.38 -2.95
C GLY A 93 -13.34 -15.07 -3.63
N TYR A 94 -13.66 -16.13 -4.35
CA TYR A 94 -12.68 -16.89 -5.11
C TYR A 94 -13.28 -17.53 -6.35
N THR A 95 -12.42 -17.80 -7.33
CA THR A 95 -12.73 -18.69 -8.46
C THR A 95 -12.05 -20.03 -8.23
N ASN A 96 -12.82 -21.10 -8.21
CA ASN A 96 -12.29 -22.44 -8.01
C ASN A 96 -11.57 -22.98 -9.26
N VAL A 97 -10.92 -24.14 -9.11
CA VAL A 97 -10.19 -24.83 -10.22
C VAL A 97 -11.05 -25.19 -11.44
N ARG A 98 -12.38 -25.13 -11.33
CA ARG A 98 -13.32 -25.35 -12.42
C ARG A 98 -13.80 -24.06 -13.09
N GLY A 99 -13.28 -22.90 -12.65
CA GLY A 99 -13.69 -21.60 -13.17
C GLY A 99 -15.05 -21.13 -12.66
N ILE A 100 -15.51 -21.60 -11.48
CA ILE A 100 -16.75 -21.19 -10.86
C ILE A 100 -16.45 -20.19 -9.75
N ASP A 101 -17.13 -19.04 -9.78
CA ASP A 101 -16.99 -17.98 -8.81
C ASP A 101 -17.86 -18.22 -7.57
N PHE A 102 -17.27 -17.95 -6.41
CA PHE A 102 -17.91 -18.03 -5.10
C PHE A 102 -17.63 -16.77 -4.30
N ASP A 103 -18.64 -16.26 -3.64
CA ASP A 103 -18.50 -15.15 -2.68
C ASP A 103 -18.36 -15.71 -1.26
N TYR A 104 -17.46 -15.13 -0.46
CA TYR A 104 -17.41 -15.45 0.96
C TYR A 104 -18.61 -14.86 1.69
N ILE A 105 -19.24 -15.67 2.56
CA ILE A 105 -20.43 -15.25 3.29
C ILE A 105 -20.08 -14.32 4.44
N SER A 106 -18.95 -14.55 5.10
CA SER A 106 -18.53 -13.75 6.25
C SER A 106 -17.04 -13.89 6.56
N GLY A 107 -16.50 -12.88 7.24
CA GLY A 107 -15.12 -12.88 7.71
C GLY A 107 -14.11 -12.45 6.66
N GLY A 108 -12.89 -12.98 6.75
CA GLY A 108 -11.83 -12.75 5.79
C GLY A 108 -11.17 -11.38 5.90
N GLU A 109 -11.12 -10.80 7.11
CA GLU A 109 -10.29 -9.60 7.32
C GLU A 109 -8.82 -9.95 7.12
N VAL A 110 -8.18 -9.20 6.25
CA VAL A 110 -6.75 -9.31 5.94
C VAL A 110 -6.05 -8.08 6.49
N ARG A 111 -5.13 -8.30 7.42
CA ARG A 111 -4.24 -7.27 7.97
C ARG A 111 -2.81 -7.58 7.58
N LYS A 112 -2.14 -6.61 6.99
CA LYS A 112 -0.72 -6.69 6.70
C LYS A 112 0.02 -5.60 7.46
N GLN A 113 0.94 -5.99 8.31
CA GLN A 113 1.85 -5.11 9.03
C GLN A 113 3.23 -5.26 8.42
N SER A 114 3.86 -4.16 8.05
CA SER A 114 5.14 -4.21 7.35
C SER A 114 6.10 -3.18 7.91
N ALA A 115 7.37 -3.58 8.03
CA ALA A 115 8.48 -2.69 8.31
C ALA A 115 9.40 -2.66 7.11
N PHE A 116 9.66 -1.47 6.56
CA PHE A 116 10.52 -1.28 5.39
C PHE A 116 11.68 -0.34 5.69
N LEU A 117 12.81 -0.61 5.07
CA LEU A 117 13.90 0.33 4.88
C LEU A 117 13.91 0.73 3.39
N SER A 118 13.78 2.03 3.13
CA SER A 118 13.60 2.57 1.78
C SER A 118 14.58 3.67 1.48
N GLY A 119 15.07 3.69 0.25
CA GLY A 119 15.79 4.81 -0.33
C GLY A 119 14.89 5.61 -1.25
N TYR A 120 15.02 6.92 -1.23
CA TYR A 120 14.29 7.81 -2.12
C TYR A 120 15.23 8.75 -2.85
N TRP A 121 14.87 9.09 -4.06
CA TRP A 121 15.56 10.06 -4.88
C TRP A 121 14.60 11.16 -5.32
N ASP A 122 14.88 12.41 -4.93
CA ASP A 122 14.17 13.61 -5.32
C ASP A 122 14.67 14.05 -6.71
N LEU A 123 13.82 13.90 -7.74
CA LEU A 123 14.22 14.02 -9.15
C LEU A 123 14.52 15.47 -9.56
N PHE A 124 13.67 16.41 -9.14
CA PHE A 124 13.79 17.82 -9.49
C PHE A 124 13.43 18.68 -8.28
N ARG A 125 14.36 19.49 -7.83
CA ARG A 125 14.14 20.42 -6.74
C ARG A 125 13.77 21.78 -7.30
N ARG A 126 12.53 21.99 -7.58
CA ARG A 126 12.01 23.29 -7.97
C ARG A 126 11.18 23.88 -6.84
N LYS A 127 11.19 25.21 -6.77
CA LYS A 127 10.80 26.10 -5.65
C LYS A 127 9.55 25.74 -4.82
N SER A 128 8.63 24.89 -5.26
CA SER A 128 7.41 24.58 -4.51
C SER A 128 6.94 23.12 -4.58
N TRP A 129 7.49 22.32 -5.48
CA TRP A 129 7.12 20.90 -5.60
C TRP A 129 8.32 20.05 -6.02
N THR A 130 8.38 18.86 -5.50
CA THR A 130 9.50 17.92 -5.71
C THR A 130 8.95 16.54 -6.02
N PRO A 131 9.03 16.07 -7.27
CA PRO A 131 8.73 14.68 -7.60
C PRO A 131 9.87 13.78 -7.11
N TYR A 132 9.50 12.56 -6.70
CA TYR A 132 10.47 11.59 -6.19
C TYR A 132 10.08 10.16 -6.56
N LEU A 133 11.09 9.31 -6.53
CA LEU A 133 10.96 7.86 -6.61
C LEU A 133 11.55 7.23 -5.36
N GLY A 134 10.99 6.12 -4.93
CA GLY A 134 11.47 5.36 -3.79
C GLY A 134 11.38 3.87 -4.03
N ALA A 135 12.32 3.15 -3.45
CA ALA A 135 12.32 1.69 -3.40
C ALA A 135 12.76 1.22 -2.02
N GLY A 136 12.18 0.15 -1.53
CA GLY A 136 12.49 -0.39 -0.22
C GLY A 136 12.32 -1.89 -0.14
N ILE A 137 13.03 -2.46 0.82
CA ILE A 137 12.92 -3.86 1.22
C ILE A 137 12.54 -3.93 2.70
N GLY A 138 11.89 -5.00 3.10
CA GLY A 138 11.43 -5.11 4.46
C GLY A 138 10.83 -6.46 4.79
N TYR A 139 10.09 -6.47 5.87
CA TYR A 139 9.44 -7.65 6.40
C TYR A 139 7.96 -7.37 6.62
N SER A 140 7.12 -8.26 6.16
CA SER A 140 5.66 -8.16 6.24
C SER A 140 5.10 -9.33 7.01
N ASN A 141 4.25 -9.05 7.97
CA ASN A 141 3.42 -10.01 8.67
C ASN A 141 2.00 -9.92 8.09
N LEU A 142 1.55 -11.01 7.50
CA LEU A 142 0.21 -11.16 6.93
C LEU A 142 -0.64 -11.96 7.91
N ASP A 143 -1.71 -11.36 8.40
CA ASP A 143 -2.70 -11.95 9.30
C ASP A 143 -4.05 -12.01 8.58
N VAL A 144 -4.51 -13.21 8.29
CA VAL A 144 -5.82 -13.47 7.69
C VAL A 144 -6.71 -14.10 8.75
N ARG A 145 -7.82 -13.42 9.06
CA ARG A 145 -8.78 -13.89 10.05
C ARG A 145 -9.75 -14.88 9.44
N ASN A 146 -10.40 -15.63 10.32
CA ASN A 146 -11.39 -16.65 9.94
C ASN A 146 -12.38 -16.14 8.91
N PHE A 147 -12.63 -16.91 7.89
CA PHE A 147 -13.63 -16.64 6.88
C PHE A 147 -14.42 -17.92 6.55
N SER A 148 -15.58 -17.77 5.95
CA SER A 148 -16.45 -18.89 5.62
C SER A 148 -17.13 -18.71 4.27
N ASP A 149 -17.34 -19.80 3.58
CA ASP A 149 -18.21 -19.95 2.42
C ASP A 149 -19.39 -20.90 2.73
N PRO A 150 -20.32 -21.14 1.79
CA PRO A 150 -21.43 -22.07 2.01
C PRO A 150 -20.95 -23.52 2.24
N GLY A 151 -20.63 -23.86 3.48
CA GLY A 151 -20.34 -25.24 3.90
C GLY A 151 -18.94 -25.48 4.46
N LEU A 152 -18.02 -24.52 4.39
CA LEU A 152 -16.68 -24.62 4.92
C LEU A 152 -16.29 -23.39 5.74
N SER A 153 -15.56 -23.61 6.82
CA SER A 153 -14.93 -22.55 7.61
C SER A 153 -13.43 -22.71 7.54
N TYR A 154 -12.75 -21.61 7.26
CA TYR A 154 -11.30 -21.57 7.17
C TYR A 154 -10.71 -20.92 8.42
N GLU A 155 -9.66 -21.53 8.96
CA GLU A 155 -9.00 -21.01 10.14
C GLU A 155 -8.09 -19.82 9.80
N ALA A 156 -7.91 -18.96 10.80
CA ALA A 156 -6.99 -17.85 10.72
C ALA A 156 -5.56 -18.35 10.51
N PHE A 157 -4.81 -17.65 9.69
CA PHE A 157 -3.38 -17.91 9.54
C PHE A 157 -2.55 -16.63 9.61
N ASN A 158 -1.33 -16.79 10.08
CA ASN A 158 -0.35 -15.72 10.15
C ASN A 158 0.93 -16.15 9.45
N ARG A 159 1.48 -15.27 8.61
CA ARG A 159 2.72 -15.53 7.88
C ARG A 159 3.60 -14.30 7.86
N SER A 160 4.86 -14.53 8.13
CA SER A 160 5.90 -13.52 8.05
C SER A 160 6.75 -13.72 6.81
N LEU A 161 6.85 -12.69 5.97
CA LEU A 161 7.41 -12.76 4.62
C LEU A 161 8.34 -11.58 4.37
N TRP A 162 9.37 -11.79 3.57
CA TRP A 162 10.10 -10.68 2.97
C TRP A 162 9.18 -9.90 2.05
N GLY A 163 9.34 -8.58 2.09
CA GLY A 163 8.57 -7.66 1.26
C GLY A 163 9.47 -6.66 0.55
N TYR A 164 8.94 -6.10 -0.51
CA TYR A 164 9.52 -4.95 -1.20
C TYR A 164 8.43 -3.95 -1.56
N GLN A 165 8.83 -2.70 -1.69
CA GLN A 165 7.93 -1.63 -2.12
C GLN A 165 8.58 -0.72 -3.13
N PHE A 166 7.75 -0.17 -4.02
CA PHE A 166 8.09 0.94 -4.90
C PHE A 166 7.12 2.07 -4.66
N LYS A 167 7.64 3.29 -4.64
CA LYS A 167 6.86 4.49 -4.43
C LYS A 167 7.22 5.54 -5.47
N ALA A 168 6.22 6.23 -5.98
CA ALA A 168 6.40 7.38 -6.84
C ALA A 168 5.45 8.47 -6.37
N GLY A 169 5.96 9.66 -6.13
CA GLY A 169 5.17 10.72 -5.55
C GLY A 169 5.69 12.11 -5.82
N MET A 170 4.98 13.05 -5.24
CA MET A 170 5.30 14.47 -5.28
C MET A 170 5.11 15.07 -3.90
N SER A 171 6.07 15.86 -3.45
CA SER A 171 5.95 16.66 -2.24
C SER A 171 5.90 18.15 -2.54
N VAL A 172 5.18 18.88 -1.69
CA VAL A 172 5.03 20.34 -1.76
C VAL A 172 5.48 20.93 -0.42
N ASP A 173 6.31 21.95 -0.47
CA ASP A 173 6.76 22.66 0.72
C ASP A 173 5.63 23.54 1.27
N VAL A 174 5.27 23.30 2.54
CA VAL A 174 4.26 24.07 3.28
C VAL A 174 4.92 25.07 4.20
N SER A 175 6.03 24.69 4.79
CA SER A 175 6.90 25.56 5.57
C SER A 175 8.35 25.10 5.45
N ALA A 176 9.27 25.84 6.08
CA ALA A 176 10.69 25.48 6.12
C ALA A 176 10.93 24.05 6.70
N ARG A 177 10.03 23.55 7.55
CA ARG A 177 10.15 22.27 8.23
C ARG A 177 9.08 21.25 7.89
N SER A 178 8.09 21.60 7.05
CA SER A 178 6.97 20.71 6.74
C SER A 178 6.69 20.64 5.25
N LYS A 179 6.47 19.42 4.76
CA LYS A 179 6.09 19.13 3.39
C LYS A 179 4.85 18.24 3.39
N PHE A 180 3.86 18.57 2.56
CA PHE A 180 2.83 17.62 2.19
C PHE A 180 3.31 16.77 1.02
N PHE A 181 2.85 15.52 0.96
CA PHE A 181 3.11 14.66 -0.19
C PHE A 181 1.89 13.82 -0.58
N ALA A 182 1.86 13.46 -1.86
CA ALA A 182 0.98 12.46 -2.42
C ALA A 182 1.83 11.43 -3.16
N GLU A 183 1.56 10.15 -2.96
CA GLU A 183 2.33 9.10 -3.61
C GLU A 183 1.48 7.88 -3.99
N GLY A 184 1.82 7.28 -5.13
CA GLY A 184 1.41 5.94 -5.50
C GLY A 184 2.40 4.91 -4.95
N ILE A 185 1.88 3.78 -4.52
CA ILE A 185 2.66 2.73 -3.86
C ILE A 185 2.35 1.40 -4.53
N TYR A 186 3.38 0.62 -4.76
CA TYR A 186 3.29 -0.81 -5.02
C TYR A 186 4.01 -1.56 -3.92
N ARG A 187 3.34 -2.51 -3.27
CA ARG A 187 3.92 -3.42 -2.27
C ARG A 187 3.72 -4.85 -2.67
N ALA A 188 4.74 -5.67 -2.49
CA ALA A 188 4.63 -7.11 -2.70
C ALA A 188 5.44 -7.89 -1.67
N THR A 189 5.06 -9.15 -1.46
CA THR A 189 5.79 -10.09 -0.61
C THR A 189 6.52 -11.13 -1.45
N SER A 190 7.51 -11.78 -0.86
CA SER A 190 8.10 -12.99 -1.42
C SER A 190 7.04 -14.07 -1.61
N ARG A 191 7.30 -14.98 -2.52
CA ARG A 191 6.44 -16.15 -2.72
C ARG A 191 6.52 -17.08 -1.52
N PHE A 192 5.42 -17.73 -1.22
CA PHE A 192 5.31 -18.72 -0.16
C PHE A 192 4.38 -19.86 -0.58
N ASN A 193 4.55 -21.00 0.06
CA ASN A 193 3.67 -22.13 -0.12
C ASN A 193 2.65 -22.16 1.02
N THR A 194 1.43 -22.52 0.72
CA THR A 194 0.37 -22.69 1.69
C THR A 194 -0.27 -24.07 1.50
N ASN A 195 -0.78 -24.64 2.57
CA ASN A 195 -1.52 -25.90 2.56
C ASN A 195 -2.86 -25.64 3.23
N ASP A 196 -3.95 -26.05 2.59
CA ASP A 196 -5.31 -25.87 3.10
C ASP A 196 -5.85 -27.12 3.82
N GLY A 197 -4.99 -28.11 4.01
CA GLY A 197 -5.35 -29.41 4.60
C GLY A 197 -5.78 -30.45 3.56
N PHE A 198 -5.95 -30.06 2.30
CA PHE A 198 -6.35 -30.94 1.19
C PHE A 198 -5.30 -30.92 0.05
N ASP A 199 -4.69 -29.78 -0.22
CA ASP A 199 -3.72 -29.61 -1.31
C ASP A 199 -2.59 -28.65 -0.90
N ASP A 200 -1.42 -28.82 -1.55
CA ASP A 200 -0.29 -27.91 -1.43
C ASP A 200 -0.35 -26.84 -2.54
N TRP A 201 -0.55 -25.59 -2.14
CA TRP A 201 -0.58 -24.46 -3.04
C TRP A 201 0.78 -23.77 -3.11
N ASN A 202 1.34 -23.73 -4.30
CA ASN A 202 2.67 -23.19 -4.54
C ASN A 202 2.61 -21.78 -5.14
N ASN A 203 3.70 -21.01 -4.90
CA ASN A 203 3.90 -19.69 -5.48
C ASN A 203 2.88 -18.61 -5.09
N ALA A 204 2.15 -18.75 -4.00
CA ALA A 204 1.34 -17.68 -3.48
C ALA A 204 2.19 -16.43 -3.19
N SER A 205 1.72 -15.26 -3.57
CA SER A 205 2.33 -13.99 -3.21
C SER A 205 1.24 -12.97 -2.92
N TRP A 206 1.54 -11.99 -2.09
CA TRP A 206 0.61 -10.92 -1.80
C TRP A 206 1.15 -9.62 -2.38
N SER A 207 0.41 -9.00 -3.28
CA SER A 207 0.77 -7.70 -3.81
C SER A 207 -0.41 -6.74 -3.81
N SER A 208 -0.12 -5.45 -3.77
CA SER A 208 -1.14 -4.40 -3.76
C SER A 208 -0.61 -3.12 -4.42
N TRP A 209 -1.52 -2.42 -5.07
CA TRP A 209 -1.33 -1.04 -5.49
C TRP A 209 -2.10 -0.13 -4.54
N GLY A 210 -1.59 1.07 -4.30
CA GLY A 210 -2.25 2.01 -3.43
C GLY A 210 -1.87 3.45 -3.74
N GLY A 211 -2.56 4.35 -3.05
CA GLY A 211 -2.25 5.76 -3.03
C GLY A 211 -2.42 6.31 -1.63
N GLN A 212 -1.54 7.22 -1.23
CA GLN A 212 -1.61 7.85 0.08
C GLN A 212 -1.24 9.32 0.03
N LEU A 213 -1.77 10.05 0.99
CA LEU A 213 -1.44 11.44 1.29
C LEU A 213 -0.76 11.48 2.64
N GLY A 214 0.23 12.34 2.78
CA GLY A 214 0.97 12.42 4.02
C GLY A 214 1.67 13.75 4.25
N ILE A 215 2.30 13.81 5.43
CA ILE A 215 3.11 14.94 5.87
C ILE A 215 4.49 14.45 6.27
N ARG A 216 5.49 15.27 5.96
CA ARG A 216 6.88 15.10 6.43
C ARG A 216 7.27 16.31 7.26
N LEU A 217 7.84 16.07 8.44
CA LEU A 217 8.21 17.09 9.41
C LEU A 217 9.70 16.96 9.73
N ALA A 218 10.50 17.99 9.42
CA ALA A 218 11.90 18.07 9.83
C ALA A 218 11.98 18.27 11.35
N LEU A 219 12.86 17.51 11.98
CA LEU A 219 13.08 17.51 13.43
C LEU A 219 14.19 18.50 13.85
#